data_aeeca971b81ea7c44cdcd2f63deea5a9
#
_entry.id   aeeca971b81ea7c44cdcd2f63deea5a9
#
_cell.length_a   1.000
_cell.length_b   1.000
_cell.length_c   1.000
_cell.angle_alpha   90.00
_cell.angle_beta   90.00
_cell.angle_gamma   90.00
#
_symmetry.space_group_name_H-M   'P 1'
#
loop_
_entity.id
_entity.type
_entity.pdbx_description
1 polymer ?
#
loop_
_entity_poly.entity_id
_entity_poly.type
_entity_poly.pdbx_seq_one_letter_code
_entity_poly.pdbx_strand_id
1 'polypeptide(L)'
;AGQICGTSGYEEAAAQGFLAGVNAALSLKNEAPLILGREEAYMGVLADDLVRCDPREPYRMFTSRAEFRLQLRHDNADIRLARKGNELGLITDQQAEAVEEDAKLTESCVARLHKERSGTKTFHEVLRAPGASWESLEESHPEVGAWGISQGIKERVRIAVRYEHYIERQQDEVDRMKRNEKWVLPEDLDFSSISGLRTEARETLTRLRPDTIAAAQRIAGVSPAD
;
A
#
# COMPACT_ATOMS: atom_id res chain seq x y z
N ALA A 1 -14.50 -18.18 0.13
CA ALA A 1 -14.42 -16.72 0.36
C ALA A 1 -15.52 -16.27 1.32
N GLY A 2 -15.32 -15.19 2.02
CA GLY A 2 -16.25 -14.61 2.96
C GLY A 2 -16.16 -15.22 4.35
N GLN A 3 -17.28 -15.27 5.06
CA GLN A 3 -17.33 -15.64 6.48
C GLN A 3 -16.76 -17.03 6.78
N ILE A 4 -16.85 -17.96 5.86
CA ILE A 4 -16.26 -19.32 6.00
C ILE A 4 -14.73 -19.27 6.14
N CYS A 5 -14.09 -18.18 5.66
CA CYS A 5 -12.65 -17.97 5.79
C CYS A 5 -12.29 -17.12 7.03
N GLY A 6 -13.22 -16.98 7.99
CA GLY A 6 -12.96 -16.31 9.26
C GLY A 6 -13.18 -14.79 9.28
N THR A 7 -13.69 -14.18 8.22
CA THR A 7 -13.98 -12.74 8.19
C THR A 7 -15.44 -12.43 8.56
N SER A 8 -15.71 -11.20 9.02
CA SER A 8 -17.06 -10.81 9.45
C SER A 8 -17.65 -9.63 8.67
N GLY A 9 -16.95 -9.05 7.68
CA GLY A 9 -17.42 -7.88 6.92
C GLY A 9 -17.79 -8.20 5.48
N TYR A 10 -18.66 -7.37 4.90
CA TYR A 10 -19.02 -7.47 3.47
C TYR A 10 -17.87 -7.12 2.55
N GLU A 11 -17.07 -6.14 2.93
CA GLU A 11 -15.90 -5.67 2.19
C GLU A 11 -14.81 -6.75 2.12
N GLU A 12 -14.59 -7.45 3.23
CA GLU A 12 -13.67 -8.58 3.29
C GLU A 12 -14.16 -9.74 2.42
N ALA A 13 -15.46 -10.01 2.43
CA ALA A 13 -16.04 -11.04 1.58
C ALA A 13 -15.94 -10.70 0.10
N ALA A 14 -16.16 -9.45 -0.28
CA ALA A 14 -16.03 -8.97 -1.64
C ALA A 14 -14.58 -9.07 -2.12
N ALA A 15 -13.62 -8.63 -1.31
CA ALA A 15 -12.18 -8.69 -1.62
C ALA A 15 -11.71 -10.15 -1.81
N GLN A 16 -12.10 -11.06 -0.91
CA GLN A 16 -11.77 -12.49 -1.04
C GLN A 16 -12.41 -13.10 -2.28
N GLY A 17 -13.69 -12.78 -2.56
CA GLY A 17 -14.41 -13.26 -3.73
C GLY A 17 -13.77 -12.79 -5.03
N PHE A 18 -13.35 -11.52 -5.07
CA PHE A 18 -12.61 -10.95 -6.20
C PHE A 18 -11.30 -11.69 -6.45
N LEU A 19 -10.44 -11.82 -5.43
CA LEU A 19 -9.16 -12.52 -5.56
C LEU A 19 -9.34 -14.00 -5.97
N ALA A 20 -10.32 -14.67 -5.37
CA ALA A 20 -10.63 -16.07 -5.72
C ALA A 20 -11.11 -16.20 -7.16
N GLY A 21 -11.98 -15.29 -7.63
CA GLY A 21 -12.49 -15.30 -9.00
C GLY A 21 -11.40 -15.03 -10.03
N VAL A 22 -10.56 -14.02 -9.81
CA VAL A 22 -9.42 -13.73 -10.68
C VAL A 22 -8.46 -14.92 -10.74
N ASN A 23 -8.08 -15.47 -9.60
CA ASN A 23 -7.14 -16.58 -9.55
C ASN A 23 -7.71 -17.90 -10.12
N ALA A 24 -9.01 -18.13 -10.00
CA ALA A 24 -9.66 -19.23 -10.68
C ALA A 24 -9.60 -19.09 -12.21
N ALA A 25 -9.85 -17.88 -12.73
CA ALA A 25 -9.76 -17.60 -14.15
C ALA A 25 -8.32 -17.76 -14.69
N LEU A 26 -7.32 -17.25 -13.96
CA LEU A 26 -5.90 -17.41 -14.30
C LEU A 26 -5.48 -18.89 -14.29
N SER A 27 -5.92 -19.65 -13.30
CA SER A 27 -5.64 -21.08 -13.20
C SER A 27 -6.19 -21.86 -14.41
N LEU A 28 -7.40 -21.51 -14.90
CA LEU A 28 -7.96 -22.14 -16.11
C LEU A 28 -7.16 -21.82 -17.37
N LYS A 29 -6.43 -20.71 -17.38
CA LYS A 29 -5.54 -20.31 -18.47
C LYS A 29 -4.10 -20.84 -18.30
N ASN A 30 -3.79 -21.55 -17.21
CA ASN A 30 -2.44 -21.93 -16.79
C ASN A 30 -1.50 -20.72 -16.62
N GLU A 31 -2.03 -19.60 -16.19
CA GLU A 31 -1.29 -18.37 -15.88
C GLU A 31 -0.95 -18.31 -14.39
N ALA A 32 0.09 -17.53 -14.04
CA ALA A 32 0.49 -17.34 -12.66
C ALA A 32 -0.61 -16.64 -11.84
N PRO A 33 -0.80 -16.98 -10.56
CA PRO A 33 -1.82 -16.34 -9.74
C PRO A 33 -1.52 -14.86 -9.48
N LEU A 34 -2.59 -14.05 -9.38
CA LEU A 34 -2.50 -12.70 -8.85
C LEU A 34 -2.19 -12.75 -7.35
N ILE A 35 -1.03 -12.26 -6.98
CA ILE A 35 -0.62 -12.05 -5.61
C ILE A 35 -0.42 -10.55 -5.42
N LEU A 36 -1.15 -9.96 -4.46
CA LEU A 36 -1.00 -8.58 -4.08
C LEU A 36 -0.20 -8.48 -2.78
N GLY A 37 0.85 -7.66 -2.81
CA GLY A 37 1.64 -7.36 -1.62
C GLY A 37 0.85 -6.52 -0.61
N ARG A 38 1.29 -6.55 0.65
CA ARG A 38 0.74 -5.74 1.73
C ARG A 38 0.92 -4.23 1.47
N GLU A 39 1.96 -3.87 0.74
CA GLU A 39 2.25 -2.49 0.32
C GLU A 39 1.47 -2.06 -0.94
N GLU A 40 0.84 -3.00 -1.64
CA GLU A 40 0.12 -2.71 -2.89
C GLU A 40 -1.36 -2.46 -2.69
N ALA A 41 -2.00 -3.24 -1.80
CA ALA A 41 -3.45 -3.13 -1.59
C ALA A 41 -3.90 -3.65 -0.23
N TYR A 42 -5.01 -3.11 0.29
CA TYR A 42 -5.69 -3.68 1.46
C TYR A 42 -6.12 -5.13 1.24
N MET A 43 -6.43 -5.53 0.00
CA MET A 43 -6.69 -6.92 -0.35
C MET A 43 -5.46 -7.81 -0.14
N GLY A 44 -4.26 -7.27 -0.35
CA GLY A 44 -2.99 -7.95 -0.04
C GLY A 44 -2.80 -8.13 1.45
N VAL A 45 -3.04 -7.08 2.24
CA VAL A 45 -3.00 -7.17 3.72
C VAL A 45 -3.99 -8.21 4.24
N LEU A 46 -5.24 -8.18 3.75
CA LEU A 46 -6.29 -9.13 4.11
C LEU A 46 -5.87 -10.58 3.80
N ALA A 47 -5.39 -10.83 2.59
CA ALA A 47 -5.00 -12.18 2.16
C ALA A 47 -3.82 -12.72 2.98
N ASP A 48 -2.80 -11.89 3.21
CA ASP A 48 -1.63 -12.26 4.00
C ASP A 48 -1.99 -12.52 5.47
N ASP A 49 -2.81 -11.66 6.08
CA ASP A 49 -3.29 -11.87 7.46
C ASP A 49 -4.09 -13.17 7.61
N LEU A 50 -4.99 -13.48 6.68
CA LEU A 50 -5.80 -14.71 6.75
C LEU A 50 -4.96 -15.98 6.58
N VAL A 51 -3.85 -15.91 5.85
CA VAL A 51 -2.97 -17.06 5.61
C VAL A 51 -1.96 -17.24 6.75
N ARG A 52 -1.42 -16.15 7.29
CA ARG A 52 -0.29 -16.18 8.21
C ARG A 52 -0.64 -15.92 9.67
N CYS A 53 -1.70 -15.16 9.92
CA CYS A 53 -2.18 -14.93 11.28
C CYS A 53 -3.20 -16.02 11.62
N ASP A 54 -3.24 -16.42 12.89
CA ASP A 54 -4.25 -17.32 13.45
C ASP A 54 -5.30 -16.47 14.20
N PRO A 55 -6.30 -15.90 13.50
CA PRO A 55 -7.27 -15.04 14.13
C PRO A 55 -8.18 -15.86 15.04
N ARG A 56 -8.05 -15.64 16.36
CA ARG A 56 -8.92 -16.28 17.38
C ARG A 56 -10.33 -15.71 17.41
N GLU A 57 -10.52 -14.53 16.82
CA GLU A 57 -11.78 -13.82 16.70
C GLU A 57 -12.10 -13.56 15.21
N PRO A 58 -13.37 -13.33 14.85
CA PRO A 58 -13.72 -12.99 13.48
C PRO A 58 -12.92 -11.80 12.97
N TYR A 59 -12.22 -12.01 11.87
CA TYR A 59 -11.33 -11.01 11.30
C TYR A 59 -12.11 -9.82 10.72
N ARG A 60 -11.66 -8.60 11.05
CA ARG A 60 -12.08 -7.34 10.44
C ARG A 60 -10.86 -6.58 9.94
N MET A 61 -10.99 -6.02 8.73
CA MET A 61 -9.96 -5.19 8.14
C MET A 61 -10.04 -3.76 8.68
N PHE A 62 -9.23 -3.46 9.69
CA PHE A 62 -9.05 -2.11 10.19
C PHE A 62 -7.81 -1.47 9.57
N THR A 63 -7.83 -0.15 9.42
CA THR A 63 -6.67 0.60 8.92
C THR A 63 -5.41 0.42 9.78
N SER A 64 -5.57 0.08 11.06
CA SER A 64 -4.47 -0.24 11.98
C SER A 64 -3.71 -1.53 11.62
N ARG A 65 -4.30 -2.41 10.79
CA ARG A 65 -3.65 -3.63 10.31
C ARG A 65 -2.72 -3.38 9.12
N ALA A 66 -2.90 -2.25 8.42
CA ALA A 66 -2.06 -1.87 7.29
C ALA A 66 -0.89 -1.01 7.77
N GLU A 67 0.31 -1.55 7.69
CA GLU A 67 1.56 -0.87 8.04
C GLU A 67 1.76 0.36 7.15
N PHE A 68 1.42 0.23 5.87
CA PHE A 68 1.64 1.26 4.85
C PHE A 68 0.38 2.07 4.53
N ARG A 69 -0.48 2.34 5.51
CA ARG A 69 -1.78 3.00 5.32
C ARG A 69 -1.70 4.38 4.67
N LEU A 70 -0.56 5.08 4.77
CA LEU A 70 -0.37 6.37 4.10
C LEU A 70 -0.05 6.23 2.60
N GLN A 71 0.40 5.05 2.18
CA GLN A 71 0.54 4.70 0.76
C GLN A 71 -0.75 4.07 0.22
N LEU A 72 -1.46 3.28 1.04
CA LEU A 72 -2.69 2.57 0.64
C LEU A 72 -3.93 3.45 0.79
N ARG A 73 -3.99 4.56 0.08
CA ARG A 73 -5.13 5.47 0.12
C ARG A 73 -6.13 5.15 -0.99
N HIS A 74 -7.40 5.58 -0.78
CA HIS A 74 -8.44 5.42 -1.80
C HIS A 74 -8.21 6.36 -3.00
N ASP A 75 -7.59 7.54 -2.76
CA ASP A 75 -7.34 8.56 -3.78
C ASP A 75 -6.23 8.19 -4.77
N ASN A 76 -5.41 7.18 -4.46
CA ASN A 76 -4.33 6.70 -5.32
C ASN A 76 -4.45 5.20 -5.68
N ALA A 77 -5.57 4.57 -5.38
CA ALA A 77 -5.76 3.15 -5.64
C ALA A 77 -5.71 2.81 -7.13
N ASP A 78 -6.24 3.70 -7.96
CA ASP A 78 -6.16 3.62 -9.41
C ASP A 78 -4.70 3.62 -9.90
N ILE A 79 -3.89 4.59 -9.47
CA ILE A 79 -2.47 4.69 -9.85
C ILE A 79 -1.71 3.41 -9.47
N ARG A 80 -1.97 2.85 -8.28
CA ARG A 80 -1.27 1.64 -7.81
C ARG A 80 -1.70 0.36 -8.54
N LEU A 81 -2.96 0.27 -8.97
CA LEU A 81 -3.56 -0.99 -9.40
C LEU A 81 -3.98 -1.02 -10.88
N ALA A 82 -4.06 0.14 -11.57
CA ALA A 82 -4.52 0.19 -12.95
C ALA A 82 -3.71 -0.70 -13.90
N ARG A 83 -2.38 -0.68 -13.78
CA ARG A 83 -1.53 -1.52 -14.63
C ARG A 83 -1.83 -3.01 -14.45
N LYS A 84 -1.93 -3.48 -13.20
CA LYS A 84 -2.31 -4.88 -12.92
C LYS A 84 -3.73 -5.20 -13.39
N GLY A 85 -4.65 -4.27 -13.21
CA GLY A 85 -6.02 -4.40 -13.70
C GLY A 85 -6.09 -4.54 -15.22
N ASN A 86 -5.27 -3.79 -15.94
CA ASN A 86 -5.16 -3.85 -17.40
C ASN A 86 -4.52 -5.17 -17.86
N GLU A 87 -3.39 -5.58 -17.27
CA GLU A 87 -2.72 -6.86 -17.55
C GLU A 87 -3.66 -8.06 -17.35
N LEU A 88 -4.60 -7.97 -16.41
CA LEU A 88 -5.62 -8.98 -16.14
C LEU A 88 -6.88 -8.86 -17.03
N GLY A 89 -6.96 -7.82 -17.89
CA GLY A 89 -8.13 -7.55 -18.71
C GLY A 89 -9.36 -7.06 -17.93
N LEU A 90 -9.18 -6.52 -16.73
CA LEU A 90 -10.24 -5.98 -15.87
C LEU A 90 -10.60 -4.54 -16.23
N ILE A 91 -9.67 -3.82 -16.82
CA ILE A 91 -9.86 -2.47 -17.36
C ILE A 91 -9.26 -2.39 -18.76
N THR A 92 -9.75 -1.47 -19.60
CA THR A 92 -9.27 -1.28 -20.96
C THR A 92 -7.93 -0.53 -20.98
N ASP A 93 -7.20 -0.63 -22.10
CA ASP A 93 -5.97 0.12 -22.33
C ASP A 93 -6.21 1.64 -22.19
N GLN A 94 -7.31 2.16 -22.76
CA GLN A 94 -7.67 3.55 -22.63
C GLN A 94 -7.85 4.02 -21.18
N GLN A 95 -8.43 3.16 -20.32
CA GLN A 95 -8.60 3.47 -18.90
C GLN A 95 -7.24 3.47 -18.17
N ALA A 96 -6.38 2.52 -18.50
CA ALA A 96 -5.05 2.45 -17.91
C ALA A 96 -4.17 3.65 -18.33
N GLU A 97 -4.20 4.00 -19.62
CA GLU A 97 -3.51 5.17 -20.19
C GLU A 97 -3.95 6.47 -19.52
N ALA A 98 -5.27 6.67 -19.34
CA ALA A 98 -5.80 7.86 -18.68
C ALA A 98 -5.28 8.01 -17.23
N VAL A 99 -5.21 6.90 -16.49
CA VAL A 99 -4.65 6.91 -15.13
C VAL A 99 -3.15 7.21 -15.14
N GLU A 100 -2.41 6.68 -16.10
CA GLU A 100 -0.97 6.94 -16.23
C GLU A 100 -0.70 8.41 -16.61
N GLU A 101 -1.52 9.00 -17.48
CA GLU A 101 -1.44 10.42 -17.81
C GLU A 101 -1.69 11.30 -16.59
N ASP A 102 -2.74 11.01 -15.81
CA ASP A 102 -3.04 11.71 -14.55
C ASP A 102 -1.88 11.61 -13.54
N ALA A 103 -1.25 10.44 -13.43
CA ALA A 103 -0.09 10.25 -12.57
C ALA A 103 1.10 11.13 -13.02
N LYS A 104 1.43 11.10 -14.33
CA LYS A 104 2.49 11.94 -14.92
C LYS A 104 2.23 13.44 -14.76
N LEU A 105 0.98 13.87 -14.95
CA LEU A 105 0.59 15.26 -14.71
C LEU A 105 0.76 15.65 -13.26
N THR A 106 0.37 14.77 -12.32
CA THR A 106 0.54 15.01 -10.89
C THR A 106 2.02 15.16 -10.52
N GLU A 107 2.87 14.24 -10.97
CA GLU A 107 4.33 14.28 -10.73
C GLU A 107 4.97 15.53 -11.32
N SER A 108 4.64 15.86 -12.57
CA SER A 108 5.17 17.05 -13.24
C SER A 108 4.76 18.34 -12.53
N CYS A 109 3.53 18.40 -12.03
CA CYS A 109 3.04 19.52 -11.25
C CYS A 109 3.76 19.67 -9.91
N VAL A 110 3.97 18.57 -9.16
CA VAL A 110 4.76 18.58 -7.91
C VAL A 110 6.19 19.05 -8.20
N ALA A 111 6.83 18.53 -9.24
CA ALA A 111 8.19 18.94 -9.63
C ALA A 111 8.25 20.43 -9.99
N ARG A 112 7.20 20.97 -10.63
CA ARG A 112 7.07 22.38 -10.95
C ARG A 112 6.92 23.24 -9.70
N LEU A 113 6.10 22.81 -8.74
CA LEU A 113 5.94 23.47 -7.43
C LEU A 113 7.26 23.56 -6.66
N HIS A 114 8.13 22.54 -6.72
CA HIS A 114 9.46 22.58 -6.11
C HIS A 114 10.42 23.57 -6.80
N LYS A 115 10.27 23.76 -8.09
CA LYS A 115 11.16 24.59 -8.91
C LYS A 115 10.80 26.08 -8.87
N GLU A 116 9.51 26.38 -8.95
CA GLU A 116 9.03 27.76 -9.02
C GLU A 116 8.89 28.38 -7.61
N ARG A 117 9.05 29.68 -7.50
CA ARG A 117 9.18 30.40 -6.22
C ARG A 117 8.25 31.58 -6.09
N SER A 118 7.78 31.78 -4.86
CA SER A 118 7.16 33.01 -4.36
C SER A 118 8.14 33.67 -3.40
N GLY A 119 8.91 34.64 -3.89
CA GLY A 119 9.97 35.29 -3.11
C GLY A 119 11.04 34.27 -2.68
N THR A 120 11.21 34.07 -1.37
CA THR A 120 12.21 33.14 -0.82
C THR A 120 11.74 31.69 -0.74
N LYS A 121 10.41 31.45 -0.79
CA LYS A 121 9.82 30.11 -0.67
C LYS A 121 9.48 29.53 -2.03
N THR A 122 9.51 28.19 -2.17
CA THR A 122 8.96 27.49 -3.31
C THR A 122 7.43 27.46 -3.23
N PHE A 123 6.73 27.30 -4.36
CA PHE A 123 5.27 27.10 -4.33
C PHE A 123 4.90 25.84 -3.56
N HIS A 124 5.76 24.83 -3.58
CA HIS A 124 5.62 23.64 -2.75
C HIS A 124 5.57 23.98 -1.25
N GLU A 125 6.52 24.80 -0.75
CA GLU A 125 6.53 25.24 0.66
C GLU A 125 5.31 26.09 1.01
N VAL A 126 4.82 26.90 0.07
CA VAL A 126 3.60 27.70 0.25
C VAL A 126 2.37 26.79 0.35
N LEU A 127 2.20 25.83 -0.57
CA LEU A 127 1.06 24.92 -0.59
C LEU A 127 1.06 23.93 0.58
N ARG A 128 2.23 23.59 1.13
CA ARG A 128 2.39 22.71 2.29
C ARG A 128 2.01 23.38 3.61
N ALA A 129 1.96 24.71 3.66
CA ALA A 129 1.65 25.44 4.89
C ALA A 129 0.24 25.09 5.41
N PRO A 130 0.04 25.06 6.74
CA PRO A 130 -1.28 24.82 7.33
C PRO A 130 -2.31 25.83 6.81
N GLY A 131 -3.46 25.34 6.33
CA GLY A 131 -4.54 26.17 5.80
C GLY A 131 -4.34 26.65 4.36
N ALA A 132 -3.20 26.33 3.71
CA ALA A 132 -2.99 26.67 2.31
C ALA A 132 -3.90 25.81 1.39
N SER A 133 -4.38 26.43 0.33
CA SER A 133 -5.19 25.80 -0.73
C SER A 133 -4.70 26.23 -2.11
N TRP A 134 -5.16 25.52 -3.15
CA TRP A 134 -4.89 25.91 -4.52
C TRP A 134 -5.47 27.28 -4.84
N GLU A 135 -6.68 27.56 -4.38
CA GLU A 135 -7.37 28.83 -4.58
C GLU A 135 -6.55 29.98 -4.02
N SER A 136 -6.05 29.84 -2.77
CA SER A 136 -5.21 30.87 -2.16
C SER A 136 -3.86 31.05 -2.87
N LEU A 137 -3.31 29.97 -3.44
CA LEU A 137 -2.08 30.03 -4.23
C LEU A 137 -2.33 30.71 -5.59
N GLU A 138 -3.42 30.40 -6.28
CA GLU A 138 -3.81 31.01 -7.55
C GLU A 138 -4.21 32.48 -7.42
N GLU A 139 -4.88 32.86 -6.31
CA GLU A 139 -5.19 34.27 -6.01
C GLU A 139 -3.92 35.10 -5.78
N SER A 140 -2.95 34.53 -5.07
CA SER A 140 -1.67 35.21 -4.80
C SER A 140 -0.72 35.18 -5.99
N HIS A 141 -0.84 34.17 -6.86
CA HIS A 141 0.03 33.86 -7.99
C HIS A 141 -0.79 33.45 -9.23
N PRO A 142 -1.35 34.42 -9.98
CA PRO A 142 -2.18 34.13 -11.15
C PRO A 142 -1.49 33.28 -12.22
N GLU A 143 -0.15 33.30 -12.28
CA GLU A 143 0.65 32.45 -13.14
C GLU A 143 0.45 30.94 -12.86
N VAL A 144 0.10 30.56 -11.62
CA VAL A 144 -0.21 29.18 -11.25
C VAL A 144 -1.56 28.76 -11.85
N GLY A 145 -2.54 29.67 -11.87
CA GLY A 145 -3.84 29.44 -12.52
C GLY A 145 -3.71 29.18 -14.00
N ALA A 146 -2.72 29.80 -14.66
CA ALA A 146 -2.43 29.58 -16.07
C ALA A 146 -1.86 28.19 -16.40
N TRP A 147 -1.55 27.34 -15.42
CA TRP A 147 -1.08 25.97 -15.66
C TRP A 147 -2.17 25.05 -16.22
N GLY A 148 -3.44 25.44 -16.15
CA GLY A 148 -4.54 24.69 -16.76
C GLY A 148 -4.81 23.33 -16.12
N ILE A 149 -4.50 23.18 -14.82
CA ILE A 149 -4.59 21.93 -14.09
C ILE A 149 -6.05 21.67 -13.69
N SER A 150 -6.55 20.45 -13.97
CA SER A 150 -7.89 20.04 -13.56
C SER A 150 -8.04 19.96 -12.04
N GLN A 151 -9.27 20.09 -11.53
CA GLN A 151 -9.54 20.01 -10.10
C GLN A 151 -9.12 18.65 -9.49
N GLY A 152 -9.27 17.55 -10.24
CA GLY A 152 -8.82 16.22 -9.81
C GLY A 152 -7.29 16.17 -9.58
N ILE A 153 -6.52 16.72 -10.51
CA ILE A 153 -5.06 16.80 -10.39
C ILE A 153 -4.64 17.73 -9.25
N LYS A 154 -5.30 18.90 -9.09
CA LYS A 154 -5.04 19.81 -7.97
C LYS A 154 -5.18 19.10 -6.62
N GLU A 155 -6.22 18.29 -6.45
CA GLU A 155 -6.44 17.54 -5.21
C GLU A 155 -5.36 16.47 -5.00
N ARG A 156 -5.00 15.69 -6.05
CA ARG A 156 -3.90 14.71 -5.98
C ARG A 156 -2.58 15.36 -5.60
N VAL A 157 -2.24 16.49 -6.23
CA VAL A 157 -1.02 17.26 -5.91
C VAL A 157 -1.04 17.79 -4.48
N ARG A 158 -2.18 18.33 -4.03
CA ARG A 158 -2.33 18.82 -2.66
C ARG A 158 -2.07 17.71 -1.62
N ILE A 159 -2.60 16.53 -1.89
CA ILE A 159 -2.38 15.35 -1.04
C ILE A 159 -0.92 14.93 -1.09
N ALA A 160 -0.33 14.84 -2.29
CA ALA A 160 1.09 14.47 -2.47
C ALA A 160 2.02 15.40 -1.70
N VAL A 161 1.87 16.73 -1.87
CA VAL A 161 2.64 17.76 -1.17
C VAL A 161 2.49 17.66 0.35
N ARG A 162 1.27 17.41 0.83
CA ARG A 162 0.99 17.34 2.28
C ARG A 162 1.60 16.12 2.95
N TYR A 163 1.63 15.00 2.25
CA TYR A 163 2.07 13.72 2.81
C TYR A 163 3.48 13.30 2.36
N GLU A 164 4.18 14.10 1.56
CA GLU A 164 5.49 13.79 0.97
C GLU A 164 6.47 13.13 1.95
N HIS A 165 6.80 13.80 3.06
CA HIS A 165 7.75 13.24 4.04
C HIS A 165 7.27 11.95 4.72
N TYR A 166 5.96 11.79 4.89
CA TYR A 166 5.42 10.56 5.47
C TYR A 166 5.50 9.41 4.48
N ILE A 167 5.27 9.69 3.19
CA ILE A 167 5.36 8.71 2.11
C ILE A 167 6.81 8.29 1.90
N GLU A 168 7.76 9.21 1.89
CA GLU A 168 9.20 8.91 1.80
C GLU A 168 9.65 7.97 2.94
N ARG A 169 9.30 8.28 4.17
CA ARG A 169 9.61 7.41 5.32
C ARG A 169 8.99 6.03 5.22
N GLN A 170 7.74 5.95 4.75
CA GLN A 170 7.09 4.65 4.54
C GLN A 170 7.73 3.88 3.38
N GLN A 171 8.24 4.55 2.35
CA GLN A 171 8.95 3.88 1.26
C GLN A 171 10.20 3.17 1.77
N ASP A 172 10.97 3.80 2.65
CA ASP A 172 12.13 3.16 3.29
C ASP A 172 11.73 1.91 4.10
N GLU A 173 10.56 1.95 4.75
CA GLU A 173 10.01 0.81 5.49
C GLU A 173 9.58 -0.32 4.54
N VAL A 174 8.92 0.00 3.43
CA VAL A 174 8.56 -0.97 2.36
C VAL A 174 9.81 -1.64 1.80
N ASP A 175 10.84 -0.85 1.48
CA ASP A 175 12.09 -1.38 0.93
C ASP A 175 12.81 -2.29 1.92
N ARG A 176 12.74 -1.98 3.21
CA ARG A 176 13.26 -2.84 4.27
C ARG A 176 12.45 -4.13 4.37
N MET A 177 11.11 -4.05 4.34
CA MET A 177 10.24 -5.23 4.35
C MET A 177 10.54 -6.14 3.16
N LYS A 178 10.63 -5.59 1.94
CA LYS A 178 10.98 -6.35 0.73
C LYS A 178 12.35 -7.02 0.81
N ARG A 179 13.31 -6.40 1.49
CA ARG A 179 14.60 -7.05 1.77
C ARG A 179 14.45 -8.21 2.74
N ASN A 180 13.67 -8.04 3.80
CA ASN A 180 13.44 -9.09 4.81
C ASN A 180 12.61 -10.26 4.27
N GLU A 181 11.73 -10.03 3.28
CA GLU A 181 11.00 -11.09 2.58
C GLU A 181 11.90 -12.01 1.75
N LYS A 182 13.06 -11.52 1.31
CA LYS A 182 14.07 -12.33 0.62
C LYS A 182 14.86 -13.25 1.57
N TRP A 183 14.77 -13.02 2.89
CA TRP A 183 15.45 -13.84 3.88
C TRP A 183 14.55 -14.99 4.28
N VAL A 184 14.70 -16.08 3.52
CA VAL A 184 13.96 -17.33 3.73
C VAL A 184 14.48 -18.03 4.97
N LEU A 185 13.58 -18.50 5.81
CA LEU A 185 13.88 -19.33 6.96
C LEU A 185 13.89 -20.81 6.50
N PRO A 186 14.89 -21.61 6.92
CA PRO A 186 14.88 -23.04 6.63
C PRO A 186 13.62 -23.73 7.17
N GLU A 187 13.04 -24.64 6.38
CA GLU A 187 11.83 -25.39 6.80
C GLU A 187 12.04 -26.22 8.06
N ASP A 188 13.27 -26.71 8.27
CA ASP A 188 13.70 -27.52 9.41
C ASP A 188 14.22 -26.69 10.59
N LEU A 189 14.13 -25.35 10.53
CA LEU A 189 14.62 -24.47 11.62
C LEU A 189 13.94 -24.80 12.94
N ASP A 190 14.76 -25.16 13.93
CA ASP A 190 14.29 -25.38 15.30
C ASP A 190 14.32 -24.10 16.12
N PHE A 191 13.17 -23.43 16.22
CA PHE A 191 13.01 -22.23 17.02
C PHE A 191 13.26 -22.45 18.52
N SER A 192 13.18 -23.69 19.00
CA SER A 192 13.44 -24.02 20.42
C SER A 192 14.91 -23.90 20.79
N SER A 193 15.79 -24.09 19.82
CA SER A 193 17.24 -24.02 19.97
C SER A 193 17.81 -22.59 19.92
N ILE A 194 17.01 -21.60 19.45
CA ILE A 194 17.48 -20.23 19.30
C ILE A 194 17.54 -19.55 20.66
N SER A 195 18.75 -19.16 21.09
CA SER A 195 18.95 -18.39 22.30
C SER A 195 18.53 -16.92 22.10
N GLY A 196 17.84 -16.35 23.10
CA GLY A 196 17.39 -14.96 23.07
C GLY A 196 15.93 -14.77 22.71
N LEU A 197 15.28 -15.74 22.06
CA LEU A 197 13.84 -15.67 21.83
C LEU A 197 13.06 -15.72 23.14
N ARG A 198 12.11 -14.79 23.31
CA ARG A 198 11.14 -14.85 24.43
C ARG A 198 10.28 -16.10 24.28
N THR A 199 9.81 -16.64 25.41
CA THR A 199 9.00 -17.87 25.44
C THR A 199 7.78 -17.78 24.51
N GLU A 200 7.02 -16.68 24.56
CA GLU A 200 5.86 -16.44 23.71
C GLU A 200 6.20 -16.43 22.21
N ALA A 201 7.28 -15.72 21.83
CA ALA A 201 7.75 -15.68 20.45
C ALA A 201 8.18 -17.08 19.98
N ARG A 202 8.93 -17.80 20.80
CA ARG A 202 9.39 -19.16 20.50
C ARG A 202 8.24 -20.13 20.27
N GLU A 203 7.24 -20.15 21.14
CA GLU A 203 6.05 -21.00 21.01
C GLU A 203 5.26 -20.67 19.75
N THR A 204 5.08 -19.39 19.49
CA THR A 204 4.32 -18.91 18.34
C THR A 204 5.05 -19.21 17.02
N LEU A 205 6.35 -18.95 16.94
CA LEU A 205 7.17 -19.27 15.77
C LEU A 205 7.24 -20.78 15.50
N THR A 206 7.35 -21.60 16.54
CA THR A 206 7.33 -23.06 16.42
C THR A 206 6.00 -23.57 15.87
N ARG A 207 4.89 -22.95 16.27
CA ARG A 207 3.54 -23.30 15.83
C ARG A 207 3.25 -22.86 14.41
N LEU A 208 3.58 -21.60 14.07
CA LEU A 208 3.18 -21.00 12.79
C LEU A 208 4.20 -21.19 11.66
N ARG A 209 5.45 -21.52 12.00
CA ARG A 209 6.54 -21.80 11.06
C ARG A 209 6.60 -20.83 9.88
N PRO A 210 6.88 -19.54 10.13
CA PRO A 210 6.99 -18.56 9.06
C PRO A 210 8.11 -18.93 8.08
N ASP A 211 7.88 -18.67 6.80
CA ASP A 211 8.81 -18.95 5.69
C ASP A 211 9.89 -17.89 5.51
N THR A 212 9.68 -16.69 6.06
CA THR A 212 10.62 -15.56 5.93
C THR A 212 10.75 -14.78 7.23
N ILE A 213 11.83 -13.99 7.35
CA ILE A 213 12.02 -13.06 8.47
C ILE A 213 10.87 -12.03 8.52
N ALA A 214 10.45 -11.50 7.36
CA ALA A 214 9.34 -10.56 7.32
C ALA A 214 8.02 -11.20 7.81
N ALA A 215 7.76 -12.46 7.44
CA ALA A 215 6.60 -13.19 7.94
C ALA A 215 6.66 -13.37 9.47
N ALA A 216 7.83 -13.73 10.00
CA ALA A 216 8.04 -13.87 11.44
C ALA A 216 7.75 -12.56 12.21
N GLN A 217 8.24 -11.42 11.70
CA GLN A 217 8.05 -10.10 12.31
C GLN A 217 6.57 -9.64 12.35
N ARG A 218 5.71 -10.17 11.47
CA ARG A 218 4.26 -9.83 11.44
C ARG A 218 3.42 -10.65 12.41
N ILE A 219 3.98 -11.70 12.99
CA ILE A 219 3.26 -12.56 13.93
C ILE A 219 3.03 -11.84 15.25
N ALA A 220 1.78 -11.82 15.71
CA ALA A 220 1.44 -11.27 17.03
C ALA A 220 2.22 -11.99 18.13
N GLY A 221 2.85 -11.23 19.03
CA GLY A 221 3.69 -11.76 20.08
C GLY A 221 5.19 -11.88 19.72
N VAL A 222 5.55 -11.66 18.46
CA VAL A 222 6.95 -11.55 18.02
C VAL A 222 7.32 -10.07 17.87
N SER A 223 8.44 -9.66 18.42
CA SER A 223 8.95 -8.28 18.34
C SER A 223 10.23 -8.22 17.51
N PRO A 224 10.61 -7.04 17.01
CA PRO A 224 11.89 -6.87 16.30
C PRO A 224 13.14 -7.23 17.09
N ALA A 225 13.02 -7.40 18.40
CA ALA A 225 14.12 -7.78 19.29
C ALA A 225 14.26 -9.31 19.46
N ASP A 226 13.23 -10.07 19.05
CA ASP A 226 13.26 -11.53 19.03
C ASP A 226 13.98 -12.03 17.76
#